data_191e6c08ffa7fefcb355b86614184370
#
_entry.id   191e6c08ffa7fefcb355b86614184370
#
_cell.length_a   1.000
_cell.length_b   1.000
_cell.length_c   1.000
_cell.angle_alpha   90.00
_cell.angle_beta   90.00
_cell.angle_gamma   90.00
#
_symmetry.space_group_name_H-M   'P 1'
#
loop_
_entity.id
_entity.type
_entity.pdbx_description
1 polymer ?
#
loop_
_entity_poly.entity_id
_entity_poly.type
_entity_poly.pdbx_seq_one_letter_code
_entity_poly.pdbx_strand_id
1 'polypeptide(L)'
;MEITKEHPVVVLGGGPAGLTAGYLLAKRGKPVIVLESQDQLGGLARTEERDGFRFDLGGHRFFTKVKEVEQLWDEIMAQASKEAGEEQWLLRPRQSRIYWNKKFLDYPLQGMDVIKKLGPVELTRAFLSYVWAQVKPKGREDTFEQWVSNRFGRRLFNLFFKSYTEKVWGVSTSEIRAEWAAQRIKGLSFFSAAKAAFFGNKGNKHTSLIDRFKYPRFGPGQMWETMASYITRMGGEIRMNAPVTKLEIEGAEVTRIVAGGETLEPSAVVS
;
A
#
# COMPACT_ATOMS: atom_id res chain seq x y z
N MET A 1 -5.27 -30.13 18.15
CA MET A 1 -4.69 -31.28 17.40
C MET A 1 -3.20 -31.05 17.22
N GLU A 2 -2.37 -32.08 17.23
CA GLU A 2 -0.93 -31.95 17.02
C GLU A 2 -0.64 -31.62 15.54
N ILE A 3 0.37 -30.75 15.30
CA ILE A 3 0.75 -30.36 13.93
C ILE A 3 1.56 -31.49 13.30
N THR A 4 0.98 -32.20 12.35
CA THR A 4 1.60 -33.30 11.59
C THR A 4 1.41 -33.10 10.10
N LYS A 5 2.02 -33.97 9.27
CA LYS A 5 1.76 -33.93 7.81
C LYS A 5 0.32 -34.30 7.45
N GLU A 6 -0.33 -35.12 8.28
CA GLU A 6 -1.74 -35.48 8.11
C GLU A 6 -2.68 -34.36 8.57
N HIS A 7 -2.24 -33.60 9.59
CA HIS A 7 -2.96 -32.44 10.14
C HIS A 7 -2.07 -31.20 10.09
N PRO A 8 -1.85 -30.61 8.91
CA PRO A 8 -1.00 -29.43 8.73
C PRO A 8 -1.67 -28.16 9.25
N VAL A 9 -0.90 -27.10 9.38
CA VAL A 9 -1.47 -25.74 9.47
C VAL A 9 -1.94 -25.34 8.08
N VAL A 10 -3.20 -24.93 7.95
CA VAL A 10 -3.75 -24.47 6.68
C VAL A 10 -3.87 -22.95 6.68
N VAL A 11 -3.28 -22.31 5.68
CA VAL A 11 -3.31 -20.85 5.48
C VAL A 11 -4.27 -20.52 4.34
N LEU A 12 -5.21 -19.65 4.60
CA LEU A 12 -6.24 -19.22 3.63
C LEU A 12 -5.79 -17.97 2.90
N GLY A 13 -5.46 -18.11 1.62
CA GLY A 13 -5.04 -17.05 0.71
C GLY A 13 -3.53 -16.98 0.48
N GLY A 14 -3.13 -16.94 -0.79
CA GLY A 14 -1.75 -16.77 -1.28
C GLY A 14 -1.33 -15.30 -1.45
N GLY A 15 -1.94 -14.39 -0.71
CA GLY A 15 -1.52 -12.99 -0.65
C GLY A 15 -0.32 -12.77 0.30
N PRO A 16 0.15 -11.50 0.43
CA PRO A 16 1.30 -11.16 1.28
C PRO A 16 1.23 -11.71 2.71
N ALA A 17 0.07 -11.61 3.35
CA ALA A 17 -0.13 -12.08 4.72
C ALA A 17 -0.01 -13.61 4.83
N GLY A 18 -0.75 -14.33 3.96
CA GLY A 18 -0.75 -15.79 3.99
C GLY A 18 0.60 -16.39 3.60
N LEU A 19 1.25 -15.87 2.56
CA LEU A 19 2.58 -16.34 2.17
C LEU A 19 3.63 -16.05 3.26
N THR A 20 3.53 -14.90 3.96
CA THR A 20 4.40 -14.60 5.09
C THR A 20 4.19 -15.60 6.23
N ALA A 21 2.94 -15.91 6.58
CA ALA A 21 2.62 -16.91 7.60
C ALA A 21 3.13 -18.30 7.19
N GLY A 22 2.85 -18.73 5.96
CA GLY A 22 3.31 -19.99 5.40
C GLY A 22 4.84 -20.12 5.41
N TYR A 23 5.55 -19.08 5.01
CA TYR A 23 7.01 -19.03 5.04
C TYR A 23 7.57 -19.19 6.45
N LEU A 24 7.03 -18.43 7.41
CA LEU A 24 7.50 -18.51 8.79
C LEU A 24 7.19 -19.84 9.47
N LEU A 25 6.08 -20.49 9.10
CA LEU A 25 5.75 -21.84 9.56
C LEU A 25 6.69 -22.88 8.96
N ALA A 26 6.88 -22.86 7.64
CA ALA A 26 7.80 -23.77 6.95
C ALA A 26 9.24 -23.61 7.45
N LYS A 27 9.71 -22.37 7.66
CA LYS A 27 11.04 -22.08 8.24
C LYS A 27 11.24 -22.66 9.64
N ARG A 28 10.14 -22.86 10.39
CA ARG A 28 10.16 -23.53 11.70
C ARG A 28 9.94 -25.05 11.62
N GLY A 29 9.97 -25.62 10.40
CA GLY A 29 9.74 -27.05 10.18
C GLY A 29 8.30 -27.50 10.45
N LYS A 30 7.32 -26.58 10.44
CA LYS A 30 5.92 -26.92 10.64
C LYS A 30 5.28 -27.27 9.30
N PRO A 31 4.60 -28.43 9.18
CA PRO A 31 3.79 -28.76 8.01
C PRO A 31 2.75 -27.68 7.75
N VAL A 32 2.76 -27.12 6.54
CA VAL A 32 1.88 -26.02 6.14
C VAL A 32 1.37 -26.21 4.72
N ILE A 33 0.09 -25.91 4.51
CA ILE A 33 -0.55 -25.82 3.19
C ILE A 33 -1.10 -24.41 3.05
N VAL A 34 -0.74 -23.71 1.97
CA VAL A 34 -1.33 -22.43 1.60
C VAL A 34 -2.32 -22.67 0.47
N LEU A 35 -3.57 -22.24 0.66
CA LEU A 35 -4.65 -22.36 -0.32
C LEU A 35 -4.86 -21.01 -1.00
N GLU A 36 -4.75 -20.97 -2.32
CA GLU A 36 -5.05 -19.78 -3.14
C GLU A 36 -6.18 -20.09 -4.12
N SER A 37 -7.15 -19.21 -4.18
CA SER A 37 -8.34 -19.37 -5.03
C SER A 37 -8.06 -19.14 -6.51
N GLN A 38 -7.01 -18.37 -6.83
CA GLN A 38 -6.63 -17.98 -8.17
C GLN A 38 -5.45 -18.81 -8.69
N ASP A 39 -5.08 -18.58 -9.94
CA ASP A 39 -3.93 -19.15 -10.60
C ASP A 39 -2.64 -18.34 -10.42
N GLN A 40 -2.69 -17.25 -9.62
CA GLN A 40 -1.58 -16.35 -9.37
C GLN A 40 -1.47 -15.96 -7.89
N LEU A 41 -0.23 -15.93 -7.38
CA LEU A 41 0.11 -15.53 -6.01
C LEU A 41 0.27 -14.02 -5.87
N GLY A 42 0.24 -13.55 -4.62
CA GLY A 42 0.50 -12.16 -4.26
C GLY A 42 -0.76 -11.33 -4.01
N GLY A 43 -1.96 -11.84 -4.30
CA GLY A 43 -3.22 -11.13 -4.07
C GLY A 43 -3.22 -9.74 -4.73
N LEU A 44 -3.52 -8.68 -3.98
CA LEU A 44 -3.47 -7.30 -4.50
C LEU A 44 -2.05 -6.81 -4.80
N ALA A 45 -1.02 -7.47 -4.28
CA ALA A 45 0.38 -7.13 -4.51
C ALA A 45 1.07 -8.03 -5.56
N ARG A 46 0.28 -8.69 -6.42
CA ARG A 46 0.80 -9.44 -7.55
C ARG A 46 1.29 -8.50 -8.66
N THR A 47 2.11 -9.02 -9.55
CA THR A 47 2.51 -8.35 -10.78
C THR A 47 1.76 -8.94 -11.95
N GLU A 48 1.04 -8.12 -12.69
CA GLU A 48 0.41 -8.53 -13.94
C GLU A 48 1.43 -8.48 -15.09
N GLU A 49 1.36 -9.45 -15.98
CA GLU A 49 2.17 -9.46 -17.20
C GLU A 49 1.27 -9.49 -18.43
N ARG A 50 1.49 -8.54 -19.36
CA ARG A 50 0.77 -8.48 -20.61
C ARG A 50 1.68 -7.96 -21.71
N ASP A 51 1.71 -8.67 -22.81
CA ASP A 51 2.50 -8.31 -24.02
C ASP A 51 3.99 -8.09 -23.71
N GLY A 52 4.55 -8.84 -22.72
CA GLY A 52 5.93 -8.71 -22.26
C GLY A 52 6.19 -7.55 -21.29
N PHE A 53 5.18 -6.79 -20.94
CA PHE A 53 5.25 -5.73 -19.93
C PHE A 53 4.74 -6.20 -18.58
N ARG A 54 5.40 -5.74 -17.52
CA ARG A 54 5.01 -6.02 -16.13
C ARG A 54 4.53 -4.76 -15.46
N PHE A 55 3.42 -4.84 -14.75
CA PHE A 55 2.83 -3.72 -14.03
C PHE A 55 2.10 -4.17 -12.77
N ASP A 56 2.08 -3.27 -11.80
CA ASP A 56 1.43 -3.48 -10.52
C ASP A 56 -0.05 -3.13 -10.59
N LEU A 57 -0.87 -3.82 -9.80
CA LEU A 57 -2.27 -3.46 -9.57
C LEU A 57 -2.39 -2.26 -8.61
N GLY A 58 -1.78 -1.13 -8.96
CA GLY A 58 -1.69 0.05 -8.12
C GLY A 58 -0.25 0.37 -7.72
N GLY A 59 -0.08 1.28 -6.78
CA GLY A 59 1.25 1.74 -6.38
C GLY A 59 1.82 0.92 -5.23
N HIS A 60 2.57 -0.13 -5.52
CA HIS A 60 3.26 -0.92 -4.51
C HIS A 60 4.67 -0.41 -4.27
N ARG A 61 5.02 -0.20 -3.00
CA ARG A 61 6.35 0.23 -2.56
C ARG A 61 6.71 -0.51 -1.30
N PHE A 62 7.85 -1.20 -1.32
CA PHE A 62 8.35 -1.88 -0.14
C PHE A 62 8.99 -0.85 0.80
N PHE A 63 8.20 -0.43 1.74
CA PHE A 63 8.59 0.46 2.82
C PHE A 63 7.79 0.12 4.07
N THR A 64 8.48 -0.03 5.19
CA THR A 64 7.90 -0.26 6.50
C THR A 64 8.69 0.47 7.57
N LYS A 65 8.05 0.72 8.72
CA LYS A 65 8.72 1.17 9.95
C LYS A 65 8.96 0.03 10.92
N VAL A 66 8.44 -1.16 10.59
CA VAL A 66 8.58 -2.39 11.39
C VAL A 66 9.83 -3.10 10.93
N LYS A 67 10.86 -3.11 11.78
CA LYS A 67 12.19 -3.65 11.44
C LYS A 67 12.15 -5.13 11.09
N GLU A 68 11.33 -5.90 11.76
CA GLU A 68 11.18 -7.34 11.54
C GLU A 68 10.65 -7.65 10.13
N VAL A 69 9.73 -6.82 9.64
CA VAL A 69 9.19 -6.93 8.27
C VAL A 69 10.25 -6.54 7.25
N GLU A 70 11.01 -5.46 7.49
CA GLU A 70 12.10 -5.05 6.60
C GLU A 70 13.18 -6.14 6.50
N GLN A 71 13.59 -6.69 7.64
CA GLN A 71 14.57 -7.77 7.70
C GLN A 71 14.11 -9.03 6.95
N LEU A 72 12.84 -9.39 7.09
CA LEU A 72 12.26 -10.53 6.37
C LEU A 72 12.31 -10.32 4.85
N TRP A 73 11.92 -9.14 4.37
CA TRP A 73 11.99 -8.83 2.94
C TRP A 73 13.41 -8.83 2.42
N ASP A 74 14.34 -8.26 3.19
CA ASP A 74 15.77 -8.23 2.84
C ASP A 74 16.36 -9.64 2.79
N GLU A 75 16.04 -10.50 3.74
CA GLU A 75 16.48 -11.89 3.77
C GLU A 75 16.05 -12.64 2.50
N ILE A 76 14.76 -12.56 2.16
CA ILE A 76 14.19 -13.27 1.00
C ILE A 76 14.79 -12.76 -0.31
N MET A 77 14.87 -11.45 -0.49
CA MET A 77 15.34 -10.88 -1.74
C MET A 77 16.87 -10.90 -1.88
N ALA A 78 17.61 -10.91 -0.77
CA ALA A 78 19.06 -11.16 -0.81
C ALA A 78 19.37 -12.58 -1.27
N GLN A 79 18.61 -13.56 -0.77
CA GLN A 79 18.74 -14.95 -1.21
C GLN A 79 18.37 -15.09 -2.69
N ALA A 80 17.27 -14.47 -3.14
CA ALA A 80 16.87 -14.44 -4.54
C ALA A 80 17.94 -13.82 -5.44
N SER A 81 18.59 -12.73 -5.00
CA SER A 81 19.69 -12.07 -5.72
C SER A 81 20.92 -12.97 -5.83
N LYS A 82 21.26 -13.69 -4.77
CA LYS A 82 22.35 -14.66 -4.76
C LYS A 82 22.08 -15.84 -5.73
N GLU A 83 20.84 -16.34 -5.75
CA GLU A 83 20.45 -17.46 -6.62
C GLU A 83 20.42 -17.03 -8.10
N ALA A 84 19.98 -15.80 -8.39
CA ALA A 84 19.96 -15.25 -9.74
C ALA A 84 21.34 -14.78 -10.28
N GLY A 85 22.33 -14.61 -9.39
CA GLY A 85 23.64 -14.04 -9.76
C GLY A 85 23.60 -12.54 -10.11
N GLU A 86 22.47 -11.87 -9.85
CA GLU A 86 22.31 -10.43 -10.07
C GLU A 86 21.34 -9.83 -9.04
N GLU A 87 21.42 -8.51 -8.84
CA GLU A 87 20.59 -7.82 -7.87
C GLU A 87 19.11 -7.88 -8.24
N GLN A 88 18.30 -8.53 -7.39
CA GLN A 88 16.85 -8.64 -7.52
C GLN A 88 16.09 -7.62 -6.64
N TRP A 89 16.77 -6.99 -5.68
CA TRP A 89 16.21 -6.07 -4.69
C TRP A 89 16.73 -4.65 -4.89
N LEU A 90 16.01 -3.88 -5.70
CA LEU A 90 16.47 -2.59 -6.21
C LEU A 90 16.07 -1.44 -5.30
N LEU A 91 16.99 -0.52 -5.02
CA LEU A 91 16.67 0.75 -4.38
C LEU A 91 16.26 1.77 -5.44
N ARG A 92 15.00 2.20 -5.40
CA ARG A 92 14.43 3.14 -6.38
C ARG A 92 14.15 4.50 -5.75
N PRO A 93 14.51 5.61 -6.42
CA PRO A 93 14.06 6.94 -6.04
C PRO A 93 12.55 7.05 -6.28
N ARG A 94 11.86 7.73 -5.38
CA ARG A 94 10.45 8.02 -5.56
C ARG A 94 10.27 9.06 -6.66
N GLN A 95 9.56 8.70 -7.71
CA GLN A 95 9.11 9.62 -8.76
C GLN A 95 7.58 9.64 -8.76
N SER A 96 7.00 10.58 -8.01
CA SER A 96 5.56 10.79 -8.01
C SER A 96 5.26 12.15 -8.63
N ARG A 97 4.28 12.20 -9.51
CA ARG A 97 3.84 13.43 -10.16
C ARG A 97 2.33 13.51 -10.17
N ILE A 98 1.80 14.71 -10.01
CA ILE A 98 0.39 15.01 -10.18
C ILE A 98 0.21 15.58 -11.58
N TYR A 99 -0.61 14.92 -12.41
CA TYR A 99 -1.00 15.47 -13.69
C TYR A 99 -2.20 16.40 -13.50
N TRP A 100 -2.00 17.69 -13.77
CA TRP A 100 -3.00 18.72 -13.61
C TRP A 100 -2.93 19.71 -14.77
N ASN A 101 -4.08 19.98 -15.41
CA ASN A 101 -4.21 20.96 -16.50
C ASN A 101 -3.09 20.84 -17.56
N LYS A 102 -2.89 19.64 -18.09
CA LYS A 102 -1.84 19.30 -19.08
C LYS A 102 -0.40 19.55 -18.60
N LYS A 103 -0.17 19.68 -17.29
CA LYS A 103 1.15 19.87 -16.66
C LYS A 103 1.39 18.81 -15.59
N PHE A 104 2.64 18.39 -15.43
CA PHE A 104 3.04 17.53 -14.33
C PHE A 104 3.56 18.40 -13.19
N LEU A 105 2.99 18.24 -12.00
CA LEU A 105 3.47 18.82 -10.75
C LEU A 105 4.25 17.76 -9.99
N ASP A 106 5.39 18.12 -9.41
CA ASP A 106 6.13 17.21 -8.57
C ASP A 106 5.39 16.91 -7.25
N TYR A 107 5.46 15.68 -6.78
CA TYR A 107 4.86 15.29 -5.50
C TYR A 107 5.94 14.67 -4.58
N PRO A 108 6.12 15.19 -3.38
CA PRO A 108 5.31 16.24 -2.71
C PRO A 108 5.36 17.59 -3.43
N LEU A 109 4.26 18.33 -3.36
CA LEU A 109 4.14 19.63 -4.01
C LEU A 109 5.27 20.56 -3.53
N GLN A 110 6.11 20.99 -4.45
CA GLN A 110 7.13 22.00 -4.20
C GLN A 110 6.56 23.37 -4.51
N GLY A 111 6.64 24.28 -3.53
CA GLY A 111 5.97 25.57 -3.66
C GLY A 111 6.40 26.38 -4.91
N MET A 112 7.69 26.39 -5.24
CA MET A 112 8.18 27.08 -6.45
C MET A 112 7.69 26.41 -7.73
N ASP A 113 7.57 25.08 -7.77
CA ASP A 113 7.02 24.37 -8.92
C ASP A 113 5.53 24.69 -9.11
N VAL A 114 4.78 24.71 -8.00
CA VAL A 114 3.36 25.08 -7.98
C VAL A 114 3.17 26.53 -8.46
N ILE A 115 3.97 27.49 -7.95
CA ILE A 115 3.90 28.91 -8.33
C ILE A 115 4.14 29.08 -9.83
N LYS A 116 5.20 28.45 -10.37
CA LYS A 116 5.53 28.55 -11.80
C LYS A 116 4.47 27.91 -12.70
N LYS A 117 3.84 26.83 -12.29
CA LYS A 117 2.90 26.05 -13.10
C LYS A 117 1.45 26.53 -13.01
N LEU A 118 1.02 27.06 -11.85
CA LEU A 118 -0.30 27.65 -11.66
C LEU A 118 -0.45 29.00 -12.39
N GLY A 119 0.60 29.77 -12.43
CA GLY A 119 0.58 31.13 -12.96
C GLY A 119 0.00 32.18 -12.00
N PRO A 120 0.21 33.47 -12.25
CA PRO A 120 -0.06 34.54 -11.29
C PRO A 120 -1.56 34.68 -10.97
N VAL A 121 -2.44 34.52 -11.94
CA VAL A 121 -3.89 34.67 -11.74
C VAL A 121 -4.45 33.62 -10.80
N GLU A 122 -4.12 32.33 -11.03
CA GLU A 122 -4.59 31.25 -10.16
C GLU A 122 -3.96 31.32 -8.77
N LEU A 123 -2.70 31.75 -8.69
CA LEU A 123 -2.02 31.92 -7.41
C LEU A 123 -2.71 33.03 -6.58
N THR A 124 -3.05 34.17 -7.18
CA THR A 124 -3.78 35.26 -6.53
C THR A 124 -5.15 34.80 -6.06
N ARG A 125 -5.91 34.09 -6.89
CA ARG A 125 -7.22 33.54 -6.52
C ARG A 125 -7.12 32.54 -5.36
N ALA A 126 -6.12 31.68 -5.39
CA ALA A 126 -5.86 30.71 -4.31
C ALA A 126 -5.49 31.41 -3.00
N PHE A 127 -4.63 32.44 -3.08
CA PHE A 127 -4.23 33.25 -1.93
C PHE A 127 -5.42 34.00 -1.32
N LEU A 128 -6.21 34.70 -2.11
CA LEU A 128 -7.41 35.39 -1.63
C LEU A 128 -8.42 34.43 -0.99
N SER A 129 -8.63 33.28 -1.61
CA SER A 129 -9.48 32.23 -1.05
C SER A 129 -8.95 31.68 0.30
N TYR A 130 -7.63 31.57 0.44
CA TYR A 130 -7.00 31.17 1.70
C TYR A 130 -7.20 32.25 2.76
N VAL A 131 -6.88 33.53 2.46
CA VAL A 131 -7.07 34.66 3.40
C VAL A 131 -8.51 34.74 3.87
N TRP A 132 -9.47 34.61 2.93
CA TRP A 132 -10.89 34.58 3.27
C TRP A 132 -11.24 33.43 4.25
N ALA A 133 -10.70 32.24 4.02
CA ALA A 133 -10.91 31.10 4.93
C ALA A 133 -10.31 31.31 6.32
N GLN A 134 -9.27 32.15 6.48
CA GLN A 134 -8.68 32.45 7.79
C GLN A 134 -9.47 33.50 8.59
N VAL A 135 -10.10 34.46 7.90
CA VAL A 135 -10.87 35.56 8.54
C VAL A 135 -12.33 35.21 8.75
N LYS A 136 -12.89 34.34 7.92
CA LYS A 136 -14.28 33.87 8.04
C LYS A 136 -14.43 33.00 9.32
N PRO A 137 -15.55 33.15 10.09
CA PRO A 137 -15.87 32.22 11.16
C PRO A 137 -15.89 30.78 10.64
N LYS A 138 -15.24 29.88 11.38
CA LYS A 138 -15.21 28.46 11.00
C LYS A 138 -16.61 27.89 11.04
N GLY A 139 -17.08 27.39 9.90
CA GLY A 139 -18.33 26.66 9.77
C GLY A 139 -18.22 25.23 10.31
N ARG A 140 -19.25 24.43 10.01
CA ARG A 140 -19.23 22.98 10.33
C ARG A 140 -18.03 22.29 9.67
N GLU A 141 -17.50 21.29 10.33
CA GLU A 141 -16.35 20.50 9.89
C GLU A 141 -16.68 18.99 9.97
N ASP A 142 -17.85 18.60 9.50
CA ASP A 142 -18.32 17.22 9.53
C ASP A 142 -17.71 16.39 8.37
N THR A 143 -17.40 17.07 7.25
CA THR A 143 -16.92 16.41 6.04
C THR A 143 -15.50 16.81 5.67
N PHE A 144 -14.84 15.97 4.85
CA PHE A 144 -13.52 16.26 4.28
C PHE A 144 -13.50 17.61 3.54
N GLU A 145 -14.52 17.88 2.71
CA GLU A 145 -14.64 19.14 1.96
C GLU A 145 -14.68 20.35 2.89
N GLN A 146 -15.52 20.29 3.92
CA GLN A 146 -15.65 21.37 4.90
C GLN A 146 -14.35 21.59 5.66
N TRP A 147 -13.74 20.52 6.16
CA TRP A 147 -12.51 20.57 6.94
C TRP A 147 -11.33 21.17 6.15
N VAL A 148 -11.13 20.71 4.91
CA VAL A 148 -10.05 21.21 4.05
C VAL A 148 -10.31 22.65 3.59
N SER A 149 -11.55 22.94 3.17
CA SER A 149 -11.92 24.29 2.70
C SER A 149 -11.81 25.35 3.80
N ASN A 150 -12.13 25.01 5.05
CA ASN A 150 -12.00 25.92 6.20
C ASN A 150 -10.55 26.24 6.55
N ARG A 151 -9.59 25.37 6.19
CA ARG A 151 -8.16 25.55 6.49
C ARG A 151 -7.36 26.12 5.33
N PHE A 152 -7.66 25.68 4.12
CA PHE A 152 -6.85 26.00 2.94
C PHE A 152 -7.57 26.89 1.93
N GLY A 153 -8.85 27.16 2.15
CA GLY A 153 -9.70 27.88 1.22
C GLY A 153 -10.25 26.99 0.11
N ARG A 154 -11.44 27.34 -0.37
CA ARG A 154 -12.17 26.53 -1.36
C ARG A 154 -11.43 26.40 -2.69
N ARG A 155 -10.62 27.41 -3.06
CA ARG A 155 -9.86 27.35 -4.32
C ARG A 155 -8.78 26.27 -4.28
N LEU A 156 -7.99 26.20 -3.23
CA LEU A 156 -6.97 25.16 -3.07
C LEU A 156 -7.59 23.78 -2.91
N PHE A 157 -8.70 23.68 -2.19
CA PHE A 157 -9.47 22.45 -2.09
C PHE A 157 -9.86 21.91 -3.48
N ASN A 158 -10.46 22.75 -4.32
CA ASN A 158 -10.89 22.35 -5.66
C ASN A 158 -9.71 22.00 -6.59
N LEU A 159 -8.58 22.68 -6.46
CA LEU A 159 -7.41 22.47 -7.32
C LEU A 159 -6.67 21.15 -7.00
N PHE A 160 -6.49 20.83 -5.73
CA PHE A 160 -5.55 19.77 -5.32
C PHE A 160 -6.19 18.61 -4.55
N PHE A 161 -7.34 18.82 -3.92
CA PHE A 161 -7.92 17.80 -3.04
C PHE A 161 -9.14 17.12 -3.63
N LYS A 162 -10.09 17.91 -4.16
CA LYS A 162 -11.40 17.37 -4.57
C LYS A 162 -11.28 16.27 -5.62
N SER A 163 -10.81 16.60 -6.80
CA SER A 163 -10.79 15.65 -7.94
C SER A 163 -9.91 14.44 -7.68
N TYR A 164 -8.79 14.63 -6.99
CA TYR A 164 -7.91 13.53 -6.61
C TYR A 164 -8.58 12.59 -5.62
N THR A 165 -9.16 13.14 -4.55
CA THR A 165 -9.81 12.35 -3.51
C THR A 165 -11.01 11.58 -4.05
N GLU A 166 -11.88 12.25 -4.80
CA GLU A 166 -13.06 11.62 -5.41
C GLU A 166 -12.67 10.51 -6.41
N LYS A 167 -11.61 10.74 -7.20
CA LYS A 167 -11.11 9.72 -8.12
C LYS A 167 -10.55 8.49 -7.41
N VAL A 168 -9.81 8.68 -6.32
CA VAL A 168 -9.16 7.57 -5.59
C VAL A 168 -10.16 6.78 -4.77
N TRP A 169 -11.12 7.46 -4.15
CA TRP A 169 -12.06 6.82 -3.22
C TRP A 169 -13.40 6.43 -3.85
N GLY A 170 -13.69 6.94 -5.06
CA GLY A 170 -14.95 6.65 -5.76
C GLY A 170 -16.20 7.25 -5.12
N VAL A 171 -16.02 8.13 -4.13
CA VAL A 171 -17.11 8.79 -3.38
C VAL A 171 -16.89 10.30 -3.32
N SER A 172 -17.97 11.08 -3.14
CA SER A 172 -17.89 12.52 -3.02
C SER A 172 -17.12 12.93 -1.75
N THR A 173 -16.33 14.01 -1.85
CA THR A 173 -15.64 14.59 -0.69
C THR A 173 -16.58 15.13 0.38
N SER A 174 -17.86 15.33 0.06
CA SER A 174 -18.93 15.69 1.00
C SER A 174 -19.44 14.48 1.83
N GLU A 175 -19.14 13.26 1.41
CA GLU A 175 -19.51 12.02 2.10
C GLU A 175 -18.39 11.49 3.00
N ILE A 176 -17.13 11.88 2.71
CA ILE A 176 -15.97 11.48 3.50
C ILE A 176 -15.93 12.28 4.81
N ARG A 177 -15.77 11.60 5.94
CA ARG A 177 -15.72 12.24 7.26
C ARG A 177 -14.45 13.10 7.45
N ALA A 178 -14.59 14.18 8.22
CA ALA A 178 -13.52 15.13 8.49
C ALA A 178 -12.32 14.51 9.24
N GLU A 179 -12.56 13.52 10.12
CA GLU A 179 -11.50 12.85 10.87
C GLU A 179 -10.47 12.19 9.96
N TRP A 180 -10.91 11.69 8.82
CA TRP A 180 -10.00 11.11 7.83
C TRP A 180 -9.02 12.15 7.27
N ALA A 181 -9.52 13.37 6.98
CA ALA A 181 -8.66 14.49 6.56
C ALA A 181 -7.67 14.88 7.66
N ALA A 182 -8.16 15.01 8.89
CA ALA A 182 -7.35 15.40 10.05
C ALA A 182 -6.20 14.43 10.33
N GLN A 183 -6.41 13.13 10.14
CA GLN A 183 -5.37 12.12 10.32
C GLN A 183 -4.28 12.19 9.24
N ARG A 184 -4.63 12.50 7.99
CA ARG A 184 -3.71 12.42 6.84
C ARG A 184 -3.03 13.74 6.51
N ILE A 185 -3.66 14.86 6.85
CA ILE A 185 -3.16 16.21 6.53
C ILE A 185 -2.55 16.88 7.79
N LYS A 186 -2.11 16.10 8.77
CA LYS A 186 -1.47 16.63 9.99
C LYS A 186 -0.21 17.44 9.64
N GLY A 187 -0.12 18.66 10.19
CA GLY A 187 1.07 19.50 10.09
C GLY A 187 1.25 20.27 8.78
N LEU A 188 0.31 20.17 7.84
CA LEU A 188 0.31 21.03 6.64
C LEU A 188 -0.34 22.38 6.98
N SER A 189 0.45 23.44 6.96
CA SER A 189 0.00 24.84 6.98
C SER A 189 0.41 25.49 5.66
N PHE A 190 -0.46 26.30 5.08
CA PHE A 190 -0.10 27.09 3.89
C PHE A 190 1.13 27.96 4.13
N PHE A 191 1.26 28.53 5.32
CA PHE A 191 2.42 29.33 5.72
C PHE A 191 3.70 28.49 5.81
N SER A 192 3.64 27.29 6.34
CA SER A 192 4.81 26.41 6.38
C SER A 192 5.19 25.91 5.00
N ALA A 193 4.22 25.61 4.14
CA ALA A 193 4.45 25.26 2.75
C ALA A 193 5.01 26.42 1.93
N ALA A 194 4.45 27.63 2.09
CA ALA A 194 4.95 28.85 1.44
C ALA A 194 6.36 29.19 1.96
N LYS A 195 6.59 29.18 3.28
CA LYS A 195 7.92 29.41 3.86
C LYS A 195 8.95 28.42 3.34
N ALA A 196 8.62 27.13 3.28
CA ALA A 196 9.48 26.10 2.71
C ALA A 196 9.77 26.32 1.22
N ALA A 197 8.79 26.88 0.49
CA ALA A 197 8.93 27.22 -0.92
C ALA A 197 9.87 28.40 -1.18
N PHE A 198 9.81 29.44 -0.33
CA PHE A 198 10.61 30.66 -0.50
C PHE A 198 11.98 30.58 0.13
N PHE A 199 12.13 29.89 1.27
CA PHE A 199 13.37 29.87 2.07
C PHE A 199 14.11 28.53 2.05
N GLY A 200 13.61 27.54 1.31
CA GLY A 200 14.16 26.19 1.29
C GLY A 200 13.87 25.42 2.59
N ASN A 201 13.69 24.14 2.47
CA ASN A 201 13.31 23.27 3.59
C ASN A 201 14.58 22.72 4.29
N LYS A 202 15.25 23.54 5.09
CA LYS A 202 16.48 23.14 5.83
C LYS A 202 16.20 22.35 7.14
N GLY A 203 15.02 21.81 7.37
CA GLY A 203 14.82 21.21 8.68
C GLY A 203 13.66 20.24 8.92
N ASN A 204 12.66 20.15 8.08
CA ASN A 204 11.56 19.21 8.30
C ASN A 204 11.47 18.17 7.19
N LYS A 205 12.13 17.04 7.35
CA LYS A 205 11.76 15.81 6.65
C LYS A 205 10.34 15.48 7.09
N HIS A 206 9.36 15.72 6.23
CA HIS A 206 8.00 15.23 6.46
C HIS A 206 8.08 13.72 6.68
N THR A 207 7.78 13.30 7.88
CA THR A 207 7.89 11.91 8.37
C THR A 207 7.03 10.91 7.58
N SER A 208 6.23 11.40 6.63
CA SER A 208 5.34 10.60 5.78
C SER A 208 5.82 10.45 4.32
N LEU A 209 6.92 11.09 3.93
CA LEU A 209 7.36 11.11 2.56
C LEU A 209 8.66 10.31 2.40
N ILE A 210 8.51 9.15 1.79
CA ILE A 210 9.61 8.25 1.46
C ILE A 210 10.31 8.78 0.22
N ASP A 211 11.61 9.09 0.31
CA ASP A 211 12.41 9.55 -0.83
C ASP A 211 12.90 8.39 -1.70
N ARG A 212 13.11 7.24 -1.08
CA ARG A 212 13.55 6.00 -1.71
C ARG A 212 12.81 4.83 -1.13
N PHE A 213 12.58 3.79 -1.93
CA PHE A 213 11.95 2.55 -1.50
C PHE A 213 12.63 1.36 -2.18
N LYS A 214 12.52 0.20 -1.56
CA LYS A 214 12.96 -1.05 -2.15
C LYS A 214 11.89 -1.58 -3.11
N TYR A 215 12.33 -2.25 -4.17
CA TYR A 215 11.43 -2.76 -5.20
C TYR A 215 12.04 -3.97 -5.89
N PRO A 216 11.31 -5.10 -5.99
CA PRO A 216 11.78 -6.26 -6.73
C PRO A 216 11.98 -5.95 -8.21
N ARG A 217 13.00 -6.52 -8.83
CA ARG A 217 13.37 -6.25 -10.23
C ARG A 217 12.20 -6.47 -11.20
N PHE A 218 11.40 -7.51 -10.97
CA PHE A 218 10.31 -7.93 -11.82
C PHE A 218 8.91 -7.58 -11.28
N GLY A 219 8.84 -6.61 -10.36
CA GLY A 219 7.59 -6.18 -9.75
C GLY A 219 7.32 -6.82 -8.38
N PRO A 220 6.31 -6.33 -7.65
CA PRO A 220 6.02 -6.78 -6.28
C PRO A 220 5.67 -8.27 -6.20
N GLY A 221 5.07 -8.85 -7.25
CA GLY A 221 4.74 -10.28 -7.33
C GLY A 221 5.96 -11.18 -7.14
N GLN A 222 7.13 -10.76 -7.62
CA GLN A 222 8.38 -11.51 -7.46
C GLN A 222 8.70 -11.85 -5.99
N MET A 223 8.43 -10.95 -5.06
CA MET A 223 8.61 -11.22 -3.62
C MET A 223 7.77 -12.41 -3.18
N TRP A 224 6.53 -12.45 -3.58
CA TRP A 224 5.55 -13.44 -3.15
C TRP A 224 5.77 -14.79 -3.82
N GLU A 225 6.11 -14.80 -5.09
CA GLU A 225 6.50 -15.99 -5.85
C GLU A 225 7.79 -16.61 -5.29
N THR A 226 8.77 -15.78 -4.96
CA THR A 226 10.02 -16.22 -4.30
C THR A 226 9.72 -16.85 -2.94
N MET A 227 8.87 -16.20 -2.14
CA MET A 227 8.47 -16.70 -0.83
C MET A 227 7.75 -18.05 -0.94
N ALA A 228 6.85 -18.21 -1.90
CA ALA A 228 6.16 -19.47 -2.18
C ALA A 228 7.13 -20.59 -2.61
N SER A 229 8.10 -20.26 -3.47
CA SER A 229 9.17 -21.19 -3.85
C SER A 229 9.95 -21.69 -2.63
N TYR A 230 10.25 -20.82 -1.67
CA TYR A 230 10.95 -21.23 -0.44
C TYR A 230 10.07 -22.07 0.48
N ILE A 231 8.76 -21.76 0.59
CA ILE A 231 7.82 -22.63 1.32
C ILE A 231 7.87 -24.04 0.78
N THR A 232 7.79 -24.21 -0.53
CA THR A 232 7.80 -25.52 -1.19
C THR A 232 9.14 -26.23 -0.99
N ARG A 233 10.27 -25.52 -1.13
CA ARG A 233 11.60 -26.11 -0.87
C ARG A 233 11.80 -26.58 0.59
N MET A 234 11.13 -25.95 1.53
CA MET A 234 11.13 -26.34 2.95
C MET A 234 10.10 -27.43 3.29
N GLY A 235 9.40 -27.98 2.30
CA GLY A 235 8.45 -29.07 2.46
C GLY A 235 7.02 -28.64 2.76
N GLY A 236 6.70 -27.34 2.65
CA GLY A 236 5.32 -26.84 2.63
C GLY A 236 4.66 -27.00 1.27
N GLU A 237 3.37 -26.83 1.20
CA GLU A 237 2.57 -27.01 -0.01
C GLU A 237 1.84 -25.71 -0.36
N ILE A 238 1.80 -25.40 -1.67
CA ILE A 238 0.98 -24.30 -2.22
C ILE A 238 -0.03 -24.92 -3.17
N ARG A 239 -1.31 -24.73 -2.89
CA ARG A 239 -2.42 -25.18 -3.76
C ARG A 239 -3.08 -23.97 -4.41
N MET A 240 -2.87 -23.89 -5.71
CA MET A 240 -3.49 -22.90 -6.58
C MET A 240 -4.85 -23.39 -7.05
N ASN A 241 -5.72 -22.48 -7.48
CA ASN A 241 -7.08 -22.81 -7.94
C ASN A 241 -7.88 -23.64 -6.92
N ALA A 242 -7.60 -23.40 -5.61
CA ALA A 242 -8.19 -24.11 -4.49
C ALA A 242 -9.06 -23.16 -3.63
N PRO A 243 -10.19 -22.64 -4.18
CA PRO A 243 -11.06 -21.77 -3.42
C PRO A 243 -11.65 -22.53 -2.22
N VAL A 244 -11.55 -21.92 -1.04
CA VAL A 244 -12.20 -22.43 0.16
C VAL A 244 -13.69 -22.15 0.05
N THR A 245 -14.51 -23.21 0.05
CA THR A 245 -15.96 -23.12 -0.12
C THR A 245 -16.70 -23.39 1.18
N LYS A 246 -16.09 -24.09 2.13
CA LYS A 246 -16.72 -24.42 3.41
C LYS A 246 -15.67 -24.55 4.52
N LEU A 247 -16.05 -24.09 5.71
CA LEU A 247 -15.36 -24.36 6.97
C LEU A 247 -16.34 -25.09 7.90
N GLU A 248 -15.93 -26.20 8.49
CA GLU A 248 -16.68 -26.86 9.56
C GLU A 248 -16.02 -26.48 10.89
N ILE A 249 -16.86 -25.97 11.81
CA ILE A 249 -16.38 -25.42 13.08
C ILE A 249 -17.09 -26.16 14.21
N GLU A 250 -16.31 -26.69 15.14
CA GLU A 250 -16.79 -27.31 16.36
C GLU A 250 -16.24 -26.53 17.57
N GLY A 251 -17.14 -25.87 18.29
CA GLY A 251 -16.74 -24.95 19.36
C GLY A 251 -15.96 -23.75 18.83
N ALA A 252 -14.70 -23.64 19.16
CA ALA A 252 -13.79 -22.58 18.69
C ALA A 252 -12.75 -23.05 17.66
N GLU A 253 -12.84 -24.31 17.22
CA GLU A 253 -11.87 -24.91 16.33
C GLU A 253 -12.45 -25.21 14.95
N VAL A 254 -11.66 -24.98 13.91
CA VAL A 254 -11.99 -25.41 12.54
C VAL A 254 -11.55 -26.86 12.41
N THR A 255 -12.50 -27.76 12.25
CA THR A 255 -12.22 -29.21 12.16
C THR A 255 -12.03 -29.67 10.73
N ARG A 256 -12.70 -29.02 9.75
CA ARG A 256 -12.56 -29.35 8.32
C ARG A 256 -12.62 -28.13 7.43
N ILE A 257 -11.89 -28.21 6.32
CA ILE A 257 -11.88 -27.22 5.25
C ILE A 257 -12.18 -27.92 3.94
N VAL A 258 -13.15 -27.40 3.19
CA VAL A 258 -13.40 -27.84 1.80
C VAL A 258 -12.82 -26.81 0.86
N ALA A 259 -11.84 -27.22 0.08
CA ALA A 259 -11.14 -26.35 -0.87
C ALA A 259 -10.78 -27.12 -2.14
N GLY A 260 -11.04 -26.52 -3.32
CA GLY A 260 -10.76 -27.14 -4.62
C GLY A 260 -11.41 -28.52 -4.84
N GLY A 261 -12.51 -28.80 -4.14
CA GLY A 261 -13.20 -30.11 -4.19
C GLY A 261 -12.63 -31.16 -3.24
N GLU A 262 -11.59 -30.88 -2.50
CA GLU A 262 -10.99 -31.76 -1.49
C GLU A 262 -11.35 -31.31 -0.07
N THR A 263 -11.28 -32.28 0.87
CA THR A 263 -11.48 -32.01 2.30
C THR A 263 -10.15 -32.15 3.03
N LEU A 264 -9.82 -31.14 3.84
CA LEU A 264 -8.63 -31.11 4.69
C LEU A 264 -9.04 -31.07 6.15
N GLU A 265 -8.29 -31.79 7.01
CA GLU A 265 -8.42 -31.73 8.47
C GLU A 265 -7.21 -30.97 9.05
N PRO A 266 -7.33 -29.65 9.30
CA PRO A 266 -6.21 -28.86 9.76
C PRO A 266 -5.96 -29.03 11.25
N SER A 267 -4.68 -28.90 11.67
CA SER A 267 -4.34 -28.72 13.09
C SER A 267 -4.63 -27.29 13.57
N ALA A 268 -4.52 -26.33 12.67
CA ALA A 268 -4.84 -24.92 12.88
C ALA A 268 -5.10 -24.24 11.55
N VAL A 269 -5.82 -23.12 11.58
CA VAL A 269 -6.12 -22.31 10.41
C VAL A 269 -5.64 -20.88 10.62
N VAL A 270 -5.01 -20.32 9.60
CA VAL A 270 -4.61 -18.92 9.53
C VAL A 270 -5.38 -18.26 8.39
N SER A 271 -6.13 -17.18 8.69
CA SER A 271 -6.92 -16.44 7.72
C SER A 271 -6.63 -14.95 7.79
#